data_5601b604ddb22cccb26a090defe239d7
#
_entry.id   5601b604ddb22cccb26a090defe239d7
#
_cell.length_a   1.000
_cell.length_b   1.000
_cell.length_c   1.000
_cell.angle_alpha   90.00
_cell.angle_beta   90.00
_cell.angle_gamma   90.00
#
_symmetry.space_group_name_H-M   'P 1'
#
loop_
_entity.id
_entity.type
_entity.pdbx_description
1 polymer ?
#
loop_
_entity_poly.entity_id
_entity_poly.type
_entity_poly.pdbx_seq_one_letter_code
_entity_poly.pdbx_strand_id
1 'polypeptide(L)'
;MARHLFREVDGYYLHAMFAEESVRSGLNYNPVPGDVFIVSYPKCGTTWLQNIVYNIFNGRAPPTRVVDLLREMPFLELQGAECIKHMPKPGPIKTHMPFRFQPFSVDAKYVYICRNPYDCCVSFFHHTKNINAYQFQDGTFDEFFDLFIEGKPDFGDYFDHLLSWYEHRGDPNVFFLTYEDLKKDTRAWMLKIADFLGEEYGRKIRTDQKLVEDILKRTSFETMKEMNAAINETLVELEDLSEDEKPVGLKQSAKIVGVGATHQPMTRDFIRKGAVGDWKNYFSADQVKRLKERIELKTRGSDVMDLWKDIGLP
;
A
#
# COMPACT_ATOMS: atom_id res chain seq x y z
N MET A 1 5.65 -5.05 20.09
CA MET A 1 6.04 -3.66 19.66
C MET A 1 5.88 -2.69 20.82
N ALA A 2 6.82 -1.80 21.00
CA ALA A 2 6.75 -0.82 22.08
C ALA A 2 5.68 0.24 21.78
N ARG A 3 4.76 0.47 22.73
CA ARG A 3 3.62 1.40 22.53
C ARG A 3 4.03 2.85 22.18
N HIS A 4 5.21 3.29 22.59
CA HIS A 4 5.72 4.64 22.30
C HIS A 4 6.11 4.85 20.82
N LEU A 5 6.14 3.79 20.01
CA LEU A 5 6.41 3.87 18.57
C LEU A 5 5.18 4.25 17.75
N PHE A 6 3.99 4.31 18.36
CA PHE A 6 2.74 4.65 17.68
C PHE A 6 2.10 5.88 18.34
N ARG A 7 1.40 6.64 17.54
CA ARG A 7 0.67 7.84 17.97
C ARG A 7 -0.55 8.09 17.11
N GLU A 8 -1.37 9.01 17.53
CA GLU A 8 -2.46 9.55 16.74
C GLU A 8 -2.13 10.98 16.28
N VAL A 9 -2.39 11.25 15.02
CA VAL A 9 -2.32 12.58 14.44
C VAL A 9 -3.73 12.93 13.94
N ASP A 10 -4.39 13.86 14.61
CA ASP A 10 -5.78 14.25 14.34
C ASP A 10 -6.76 13.04 14.30
N GLY A 11 -6.52 12.08 15.21
CA GLY A 11 -7.29 10.83 15.31
C GLY A 11 -6.87 9.71 14.36
N TYR A 12 -5.89 9.96 13.49
CA TYR A 12 -5.32 8.95 12.61
C TYR A 12 -4.15 8.25 13.29
N TYR A 13 -4.31 6.95 13.59
CA TYR A 13 -3.33 6.13 14.28
C TYR A 13 -2.29 5.57 13.31
N LEU A 14 -1.01 5.84 13.59
CA LEU A 14 0.10 5.37 12.75
C LEU A 14 1.43 5.37 13.51
N HIS A 15 2.46 4.77 12.91
CA HIS A 15 3.79 4.71 13.47
C HIS A 15 4.45 6.11 13.51
N ALA A 16 5.21 6.36 14.58
CA ALA A 16 5.87 7.65 14.81
C ALA A 16 6.92 8.03 13.76
N MET A 17 7.36 7.11 12.90
CA MET A 17 8.25 7.43 11.78
C MET A 17 7.62 8.38 10.76
N PHE A 18 6.30 8.41 10.65
CA PHE A 18 5.59 9.38 9.81
C PHE A 18 5.53 10.71 10.55
N ALA A 19 6.23 11.73 10.05
CA ALA A 19 6.26 13.06 10.69
C ALA A 19 4.85 13.68 10.76
N GLU A 20 4.50 14.26 11.93
CA GLU A 20 3.17 14.86 12.12
C GLU A 20 2.83 15.91 11.07
N GLU A 21 3.81 16.74 10.71
CA GLU A 21 3.64 17.78 9.68
C GLU A 21 3.28 17.16 8.32
N SER A 22 3.97 16.07 7.91
CA SER A 22 3.67 15.38 6.67
C SER A 22 2.27 14.76 6.70
N VAL A 23 1.94 14.09 7.81
CA VAL A 23 0.62 13.46 7.97
C VAL A 23 -0.48 14.52 7.94
N ARG A 24 -0.38 15.58 8.73
CA ARG A 24 -1.37 16.69 8.72
C ARG A 24 -1.49 17.36 7.37
N SER A 25 -0.36 17.59 6.70
CA SER A 25 -0.35 18.12 5.34
C SER A 25 -1.10 17.20 4.38
N GLY A 26 -0.86 15.88 4.49
CA GLY A 26 -1.57 14.87 3.71
C GLY A 26 -3.08 14.83 3.98
N LEU A 27 -3.48 14.83 5.27
CA LEU A 27 -4.89 14.85 5.71
C LEU A 27 -5.66 16.08 5.18
N ASN A 28 -4.98 17.22 5.07
CA ASN A 28 -5.56 18.49 4.61
C ASN A 28 -5.33 18.75 3.10
N TYR A 29 -4.87 17.77 2.34
CA TYR A 29 -4.73 17.92 0.90
C TYR A 29 -6.09 18.14 0.24
N ASN A 30 -6.17 19.04 -0.72
CA ASN A 30 -7.35 19.22 -1.58
C ASN A 30 -7.10 18.54 -2.94
N PRO A 31 -7.68 17.35 -3.18
CA PRO A 31 -7.51 16.66 -4.46
C PRO A 31 -8.07 17.48 -5.62
N VAL A 32 -7.33 17.47 -6.73
CA VAL A 32 -7.70 18.18 -7.94
C VAL A 32 -7.99 17.22 -9.10
N PRO A 33 -8.70 17.67 -10.16
CA PRO A 33 -8.92 16.85 -11.34
C PRO A 33 -7.60 16.27 -11.88
N GLY A 34 -7.61 14.97 -12.18
CA GLY A 34 -6.43 14.24 -12.66
C GLY A 34 -5.56 13.62 -11.57
N ASP A 35 -5.85 13.86 -10.30
CA ASP A 35 -5.23 13.10 -9.22
C ASP A 35 -5.76 11.66 -9.19
N VAL A 36 -4.84 10.71 -9.02
CA VAL A 36 -5.17 9.28 -8.92
C VAL A 36 -4.51 8.69 -7.68
N PHE A 37 -5.35 8.29 -6.73
CA PHE A 37 -4.91 7.68 -5.47
C PHE A 37 -4.94 6.16 -5.57
N ILE A 38 -3.84 5.52 -5.14
CA ILE A 38 -3.76 4.08 -4.94
C ILE A 38 -3.87 3.83 -3.45
N VAL A 39 -5.01 3.31 -3.06
CA VAL A 39 -5.40 3.19 -1.65
C VAL A 39 -5.48 1.73 -1.24
N SER A 40 -4.98 1.43 -0.06
CA SER A 40 -5.15 0.11 0.55
C SER A 40 -4.79 0.14 2.03
N TYR A 41 -5.28 -0.83 2.80
CA TYR A 41 -4.59 -1.21 4.03
C TYR A 41 -3.18 -1.76 3.70
N PRO A 42 -2.17 -1.59 4.58
CA PRO A 42 -0.83 -2.10 4.30
C PRO A 42 -0.83 -3.57 3.87
N LYS A 43 0.05 -3.91 2.93
CA LYS A 43 0.29 -5.29 2.45
C LYS A 43 -0.83 -5.93 1.63
N CYS A 44 -1.79 -5.15 1.19
CA CYS A 44 -2.87 -5.60 0.30
C CYS A 44 -2.52 -5.55 -1.20
N GLY A 45 -1.27 -5.24 -1.57
CA GLY A 45 -0.84 -5.19 -2.98
C GLY A 45 -0.64 -3.79 -3.55
N THR A 46 -0.58 -2.75 -2.72
CA THR A 46 -0.44 -1.33 -3.09
C THR A 46 0.69 -1.08 -4.08
N THR A 47 1.90 -1.58 -3.78
CA THR A 47 3.08 -1.40 -4.64
C THR A 47 2.89 -2.05 -6.01
N TRP A 48 2.25 -3.22 -6.07
CA TRP A 48 1.95 -3.88 -7.34
C TRP A 48 0.96 -3.08 -8.17
N LEU A 49 -0.17 -2.68 -7.57
CA LEU A 49 -1.19 -1.86 -8.23
C LEU A 49 -0.63 -0.51 -8.67
N GLN A 50 0.17 0.14 -7.81
CA GLN A 50 0.81 1.41 -8.12
C GLN A 50 1.73 1.30 -9.35
N ASN A 51 2.48 0.19 -9.47
CA ASN A 51 3.32 -0.08 -10.63
C ASN A 51 2.49 -0.35 -11.90
N ILE A 52 1.37 -1.08 -11.81
CA ILE A 52 0.45 -1.28 -12.94
C ILE A 52 -0.06 0.07 -13.43
N VAL A 53 -0.58 0.92 -12.55
CA VAL A 53 -1.12 2.23 -12.90
C VAL A 53 -0.03 3.14 -13.48
N TYR A 54 1.16 3.15 -12.88
CA TYR A 54 2.30 3.91 -13.40
C TYR A 54 2.65 3.50 -14.84
N ASN A 55 2.71 2.20 -15.13
CA ASN A 55 2.99 1.69 -16.46
C ASN A 55 1.87 2.01 -17.47
N ILE A 56 0.60 2.00 -17.05
CA ILE A 56 -0.53 2.40 -17.91
C ILE A 56 -0.36 3.86 -18.33
N PHE A 57 -0.02 4.76 -17.41
CA PHE A 57 0.19 6.17 -17.71
C PHE A 57 1.41 6.41 -18.60
N ASN A 58 2.55 5.87 -18.21
CA ASN A 58 3.85 6.27 -18.74
C ASN A 58 4.39 5.34 -19.84
N GLY A 59 3.89 4.11 -19.97
CA GLY A 59 4.39 3.11 -20.92
C GLY A 59 5.82 2.62 -20.63
N ARG A 60 6.37 2.94 -19.46
CA ARG A 60 7.73 2.59 -19.03
C ARG A 60 7.76 2.11 -17.58
N ALA A 61 8.83 1.41 -17.19
CA ALA A 61 9.07 1.04 -15.82
C ALA A 61 9.28 2.28 -14.91
N PRO A 62 8.88 2.21 -13.62
CA PRO A 62 9.22 3.23 -12.64
C PRO A 62 10.73 3.35 -12.44
N PRO A 63 11.20 4.49 -11.88
CA PRO A 63 12.58 4.62 -11.43
C PRO A 63 12.96 3.58 -10.38
N THR A 64 14.24 3.21 -10.35
CA THR A 64 14.79 2.29 -9.34
C THR A 64 15.59 3.00 -8.24
N ARG A 65 15.85 4.30 -8.37
CA ARG A 65 16.41 5.11 -7.27
C ARG A 65 15.26 5.58 -6.37
N VAL A 66 15.41 5.41 -5.06
CA VAL A 66 14.37 5.76 -4.08
C VAL A 66 13.92 7.22 -4.17
N VAL A 67 14.85 8.15 -4.43
CA VAL A 67 14.54 9.58 -4.57
C VAL A 67 13.62 9.85 -5.76
N ASP A 68 13.96 9.27 -6.92
CA ASP A 68 13.18 9.44 -8.14
C ASP A 68 11.84 8.71 -8.05
N LEU A 69 11.83 7.52 -7.43
CA LEU A 69 10.60 6.78 -7.18
C LEU A 69 9.62 7.58 -6.33
N LEU A 70 10.05 8.14 -5.20
CA LEU A 70 9.21 8.93 -4.32
C LEU A 70 8.75 10.25 -4.95
N ARG A 71 9.50 10.78 -5.93
CA ARG A 71 9.07 11.95 -6.71
C ARG A 71 7.98 11.61 -7.71
N GLU A 72 8.09 10.47 -8.42
CA GLU A 72 7.15 10.06 -9.46
C GLU A 72 5.95 9.26 -8.93
N MET A 73 6.10 8.62 -7.77
CA MET A 73 5.12 7.76 -7.11
C MET A 73 5.06 8.05 -5.61
N PRO A 74 4.60 9.24 -5.22
CA PRO A 74 4.68 9.70 -3.84
C PRO A 74 3.84 8.85 -2.88
N PHE A 75 4.27 8.84 -1.61
CA PHE A 75 3.54 8.27 -0.48
C PHE A 75 3.05 9.41 0.41
N LEU A 76 1.74 9.64 0.41
CA LEU A 76 1.13 10.85 0.97
C LEU A 76 1.43 11.04 2.46
N GLU A 77 1.28 10.00 3.28
CA GLU A 77 1.53 10.07 4.73
C GLU A 77 3.00 10.32 5.04
N LEU A 78 3.90 9.81 4.22
CA LEU A 78 5.35 9.97 4.41
C LEU A 78 5.82 11.38 4.04
N GLN A 79 5.34 11.91 2.91
CA GLN A 79 5.88 13.09 2.27
C GLN A 79 5.01 14.35 2.42
N GLY A 80 3.72 14.18 2.81
CA GLY A 80 2.75 15.26 2.86
C GLY A 80 2.27 15.72 1.47
N ALA A 81 1.39 16.72 1.44
CA ALA A 81 0.75 17.20 0.21
C ALA A 81 1.72 17.88 -0.78
N GLU A 82 2.83 18.42 -0.30
CA GLU A 82 3.77 19.15 -1.15
C GLU A 82 4.38 18.25 -2.24
N CYS A 83 4.58 16.95 -1.96
CA CYS A 83 5.11 16.00 -2.94
C CYS A 83 4.21 15.86 -4.18
N ILE A 84 2.89 16.04 -4.03
CA ILE A 84 1.93 15.92 -5.14
C ILE A 84 2.06 17.10 -6.11
N LYS A 85 2.36 18.30 -5.60
CA LYS A 85 2.53 19.49 -6.44
C LYS A 85 3.71 19.36 -7.41
N HIS A 86 4.74 18.65 -7.01
CA HIS A 86 5.98 18.46 -7.77
C HIS A 86 6.04 17.12 -8.51
N MET A 87 5.03 16.28 -8.32
CA MET A 87 4.93 14.99 -9.02
C MET A 87 4.66 15.19 -10.50
N PRO A 88 5.39 14.50 -11.41
CA PRO A 88 5.02 14.43 -12.82
C PRO A 88 3.62 13.83 -13.00
N LYS A 89 2.74 14.53 -13.71
CA LYS A 89 1.37 14.05 -13.98
C LYS A 89 1.23 13.53 -15.41
N PRO A 90 0.44 12.47 -15.63
CA PRO A 90 -0.28 11.67 -14.62
C PRO A 90 0.65 10.76 -13.82
N GLY A 91 0.32 10.54 -12.55
CA GLY A 91 1.07 9.65 -11.67
C GLY A 91 0.21 9.12 -10.52
N PRO A 92 0.53 7.92 -9.98
CA PRO A 92 -0.22 7.32 -8.90
C PRO A 92 0.28 7.78 -7.53
N ILE A 93 -0.61 8.35 -6.72
CA ILE A 93 -0.36 8.78 -5.34
C ILE A 93 -0.70 7.63 -4.40
N LYS A 94 0.27 7.14 -3.63
CA LYS A 94 0.05 6.08 -2.65
C LYS A 94 -0.48 6.64 -1.34
N THR A 95 -1.44 5.94 -0.73
CA THR A 95 -1.91 6.21 0.64
C THR A 95 -2.44 4.95 1.33
N HIS A 96 -2.43 4.94 2.67
CA HIS A 96 -3.01 3.91 3.52
C HIS A 96 -4.15 4.46 4.40
N MET A 97 -4.71 5.60 4.04
CA MET A 97 -5.78 6.23 4.81
C MET A 97 -7.10 5.46 4.68
N PRO A 98 -7.79 5.13 5.78
CA PRO A 98 -9.18 4.74 5.72
C PRO A 98 -10.01 5.93 5.21
N PHE A 99 -11.18 5.67 4.64
CA PHE A 99 -11.97 6.68 3.91
C PHE A 99 -12.21 7.96 4.73
N ARG A 100 -12.48 7.82 6.03
CA ARG A 100 -12.76 8.96 6.92
C ARG A 100 -11.61 9.98 7.02
N PHE A 101 -10.39 9.59 6.72
CA PHE A 101 -9.19 10.44 6.74
C PHE A 101 -8.68 10.76 5.34
N GLN A 102 -9.20 10.07 4.32
CA GLN A 102 -8.77 10.28 2.95
C GLN A 102 -9.25 11.64 2.44
N PRO A 103 -8.37 12.53 1.99
CA PRO A 103 -8.78 13.68 1.18
C PRO A 103 -9.59 13.20 -0.02
N PHE A 104 -10.85 13.59 -0.09
CA PHE A 104 -11.79 13.10 -1.09
C PHE A 104 -12.37 14.22 -1.95
N SER A 105 -12.35 14.03 -3.26
CA SER A 105 -13.00 14.89 -4.25
C SER A 105 -13.64 14.01 -5.33
N VAL A 106 -14.80 14.40 -5.79
CA VAL A 106 -15.50 13.72 -6.90
C VAL A 106 -14.74 13.84 -8.24
N ASP A 107 -13.84 14.81 -8.33
CA ASP A 107 -13.02 15.06 -9.53
C ASP A 107 -11.71 14.27 -9.55
N ALA A 108 -11.32 13.67 -8.43
CA ALA A 108 -10.16 12.78 -8.32
C ALA A 108 -10.59 11.31 -8.42
N LYS A 109 -9.66 10.42 -8.74
CA LYS A 109 -9.91 8.97 -8.85
C LYS A 109 -9.21 8.21 -7.73
N TYR A 110 -9.88 7.17 -7.24
CA TYR A 110 -9.39 6.31 -6.16
C TYR A 110 -9.43 4.85 -6.61
N VAL A 111 -8.28 4.21 -6.65
CA VAL A 111 -8.18 2.78 -6.94
C VAL A 111 -7.85 2.08 -5.63
N TYR A 112 -8.84 1.42 -5.06
CA TYR A 112 -8.73 0.73 -3.78
C TYR A 112 -8.49 -0.76 -3.97
N ILE A 113 -7.45 -1.29 -3.35
CA ILE A 113 -7.15 -2.71 -3.35
C ILE A 113 -7.14 -3.27 -1.93
N CYS A 114 -7.94 -4.33 -1.69
CA CYS A 114 -7.91 -5.11 -0.46
C CYS A 114 -7.38 -6.52 -0.69
N ARG A 115 -7.13 -7.23 0.38
CA ARG A 115 -6.63 -8.61 0.38
C ARG A 115 -7.30 -9.37 1.52
N ASN A 116 -7.52 -10.68 1.39
CA ASN A 116 -8.10 -11.45 2.48
C ASN A 116 -7.33 -11.23 3.80
N PRO A 117 -8.02 -11.14 4.94
CA PRO A 117 -7.42 -10.74 6.22
C PRO A 117 -6.35 -11.72 6.73
N TYR A 118 -6.45 -13.01 6.40
CA TYR A 118 -5.49 -14.02 6.83
C TYR A 118 -4.12 -13.80 6.16
N ASP A 119 -4.08 -13.70 4.83
CA ASP A 119 -2.85 -13.43 4.09
C ASP A 119 -2.32 -12.01 4.33
N CYS A 120 -3.21 -11.04 4.56
CA CYS A 120 -2.84 -9.68 4.94
C CYS A 120 -2.07 -9.69 6.26
N CYS A 121 -2.57 -10.36 7.30
CA CYS A 121 -1.92 -10.50 8.60
C CYS A 121 -0.50 -11.08 8.46
N VAL A 122 -0.34 -12.22 7.76
CA VAL A 122 0.98 -12.83 7.54
C VAL A 122 1.92 -11.90 6.77
N SER A 123 1.43 -11.27 5.72
CA SER A 123 2.26 -10.35 4.93
C SER A 123 2.68 -9.13 5.74
N PHE A 124 1.83 -8.64 6.64
CA PHE A 124 2.13 -7.50 7.48
C PHE A 124 3.09 -7.86 8.62
N PHE A 125 2.99 -9.04 9.20
CA PHE A 125 3.98 -9.58 10.12
C PHE A 125 5.38 -9.53 9.54
N HIS A 126 5.59 -10.08 8.34
CA HIS A 126 6.89 -10.05 7.69
C HIS A 126 7.38 -8.64 7.37
N HIS A 127 6.48 -7.76 6.98
CA HIS A 127 6.79 -6.36 6.72
C HIS A 127 7.28 -5.65 7.99
N THR A 128 6.59 -5.85 9.10
CA THR A 128 6.94 -5.28 10.40
C THR A 128 8.31 -5.77 10.88
N LYS A 129 8.64 -7.04 10.63
CA LYS A 129 9.98 -7.58 10.93
C LYS A 129 11.10 -7.01 10.07
N ASN A 130 10.78 -6.59 8.84
CA ASN A 130 11.77 -6.12 7.88
C ASN A 130 12.16 -4.66 8.05
N ILE A 131 11.28 -3.83 8.57
CA ILE A 131 11.52 -2.40 8.73
C ILE A 131 12.06 -2.13 10.12
N ASN A 132 13.30 -1.66 10.18
CA ASN A 132 14.02 -1.40 11.42
C ASN A 132 13.31 -0.42 12.35
N ALA A 133 12.58 0.54 11.79
CA ALA A 133 11.82 1.51 12.56
C ALA A 133 10.78 0.89 13.50
N TYR A 134 10.20 -0.26 13.15
CA TYR A 134 9.22 -0.95 14.00
C TYR A 134 9.82 -1.63 15.23
N GLN A 135 11.14 -1.83 15.28
CA GLN A 135 11.83 -2.50 16.39
C GLN A 135 11.18 -3.86 16.75
N PHE A 136 10.84 -4.65 15.72
CA PHE A 136 10.13 -5.92 15.85
C PHE A 136 10.86 -7.10 15.19
N GLN A 137 12.18 -6.98 14.99
CA GLN A 137 12.99 -7.99 14.28
C GLN A 137 12.94 -9.37 14.96
N ASP A 138 12.90 -9.40 16.29
CA ASP A 138 12.82 -10.62 17.10
C ASP A 138 11.37 -11.04 17.42
N GLY A 139 10.37 -10.24 17.04
CA GLY A 139 8.96 -10.51 17.31
C GLY A 139 8.45 -11.80 16.65
N THR A 140 7.54 -12.47 17.30
CA THR A 140 6.90 -13.70 16.84
C THR A 140 5.62 -13.42 16.04
N PHE A 141 5.13 -14.45 15.30
CA PHE A 141 3.84 -14.33 14.63
C PHE A 141 2.68 -14.21 15.62
N ASP A 142 2.76 -14.90 16.76
CA ASP A 142 1.72 -14.85 17.81
C ASP A 142 1.56 -13.44 18.37
N GLU A 143 2.68 -12.77 18.69
CA GLU A 143 2.66 -11.38 19.16
C GLU A 143 2.10 -10.41 18.12
N PHE A 144 2.44 -10.60 16.85
CA PHE A 144 1.90 -9.77 15.78
C PHE A 144 0.42 -10.03 15.53
N PHE A 145 0.01 -11.30 15.57
CA PHE A 145 -1.39 -11.70 15.43
C PHE A 145 -2.28 -11.05 16.49
N ASP A 146 -1.84 -11.02 17.73
CA ASP A 146 -2.57 -10.35 18.82
C ASP A 146 -2.74 -8.85 18.53
N LEU A 147 -1.68 -8.18 18.08
CA LEU A 147 -1.78 -6.79 17.67
C LEU A 147 -2.75 -6.60 16.49
N PHE A 148 -2.72 -7.51 15.51
CA PHE A 148 -3.57 -7.43 14.32
C PHE A 148 -5.05 -7.54 14.64
N ILE A 149 -5.44 -8.52 15.47
CA ILE A 149 -6.84 -8.67 15.87
C ILE A 149 -7.34 -7.58 16.83
N GLU A 150 -6.42 -6.92 17.56
CA GLU A 150 -6.74 -5.77 18.40
C GLU A 150 -6.82 -4.45 17.61
N GLY A 151 -6.43 -4.43 16.33
CA GLY A 151 -6.42 -3.23 15.50
C GLY A 151 -5.30 -2.24 15.87
N LYS A 152 -4.17 -2.76 16.38
CA LYS A 152 -3.02 -1.98 16.85
C LYS A 152 -1.76 -1.98 15.97
N PRO A 153 -1.71 -2.63 14.79
CA PRO A 153 -0.61 -2.43 13.87
C PRO A 153 -0.64 -1.01 13.29
N ASP A 154 0.40 -0.67 12.55
CA ASP A 154 0.46 0.60 11.82
C ASP A 154 -0.76 0.79 10.92
N PHE A 155 -1.30 2.01 10.91
CA PHE A 155 -2.56 2.41 10.24
C PHE A 155 -3.85 1.82 10.85
N GLY A 156 -3.77 1.19 12.04
CA GLY A 156 -4.93 0.79 12.84
C GLY A 156 -5.62 -0.50 12.40
N ASP A 157 -6.93 -0.55 12.60
CA ASP A 157 -7.74 -1.75 12.39
C ASP A 157 -8.00 -2.03 10.90
N TYR A 158 -7.66 -3.25 10.48
CA TYR A 158 -7.86 -3.73 9.11
C TYR A 158 -9.33 -3.66 8.68
N PHE A 159 -10.26 -4.09 9.54
CA PHE A 159 -11.68 -4.16 9.18
C PHE A 159 -12.32 -2.79 9.10
N ASP A 160 -11.95 -1.87 10.00
CA ASP A 160 -12.44 -0.49 9.96
C ASP A 160 -11.96 0.21 8.67
N HIS A 161 -10.71 -0.06 8.26
CA HIS A 161 -10.19 0.42 7.00
C HIS A 161 -10.93 -0.17 5.79
N LEU A 162 -11.10 -1.50 5.74
CA LEU A 162 -11.78 -2.20 4.66
C LEU A 162 -13.23 -1.74 4.50
N LEU A 163 -13.99 -1.74 5.60
CA LEU A 163 -15.40 -1.37 5.59
C LEU A 163 -15.60 0.07 5.16
N SER A 164 -14.76 1.00 5.64
CA SER A 164 -14.86 2.41 5.27
C SER A 164 -14.77 2.66 3.75
N TRP A 165 -13.96 1.87 3.04
CA TRP A 165 -13.85 1.95 1.58
C TRP A 165 -14.89 1.08 0.87
N TYR A 166 -15.31 -0.02 1.48
CA TYR A 166 -16.32 -0.90 0.90
C TYR A 166 -17.68 -0.21 0.74
N GLU A 167 -18.03 0.69 1.64
CA GLU A 167 -19.23 1.53 1.54
C GLU A 167 -19.22 2.42 0.30
N HIS A 168 -18.04 2.82 -0.16
CA HIS A 168 -17.82 3.68 -1.33
C HIS A 168 -17.50 2.92 -2.63
N ARG A 169 -17.58 1.58 -2.64
CA ARG A 169 -17.27 0.76 -3.82
C ARG A 169 -18.16 1.03 -5.04
N GLY A 170 -19.29 1.67 -4.83
CA GLY A 170 -20.24 2.05 -5.88
C GLY A 170 -20.07 3.49 -6.39
N ASP A 171 -19.21 4.27 -5.80
CA ASP A 171 -18.98 5.66 -6.21
C ASP A 171 -18.28 5.69 -7.58
N PRO A 172 -18.69 6.59 -8.51
CA PRO A 172 -18.20 6.57 -9.89
C PRO A 172 -16.73 6.86 -10.05
N ASN A 173 -16.10 7.46 -9.05
CA ASN A 173 -14.69 7.80 -8.98
C ASN A 173 -13.87 6.86 -8.08
N VAL A 174 -14.48 5.76 -7.59
CA VAL A 174 -13.83 4.71 -6.80
C VAL A 174 -13.82 3.41 -7.59
N PHE A 175 -12.63 2.85 -7.82
CA PHE A 175 -12.47 1.52 -8.41
C PHE A 175 -12.00 0.54 -7.33
N PHE A 176 -12.88 -0.40 -6.97
CA PHE A 176 -12.65 -1.35 -5.89
C PHE A 176 -12.27 -2.72 -6.45
N LEU A 177 -11.16 -3.31 -5.97
CA LEU A 177 -10.74 -4.66 -6.37
C LEU A 177 -10.06 -5.41 -5.22
N THR A 178 -9.98 -6.75 -5.37
CA THR A 178 -9.21 -7.59 -4.45
C THR A 178 -7.84 -7.95 -5.04
N TYR A 179 -6.85 -8.18 -4.18
CA TYR A 179 -5.55 -8.72 -4.57
C TYR A 179 -5.69 -10.07 -5.27
N GLU A 180 -6.61 -10.89 -4.79
CA GLU A 180 -6.88 -12.23 -5.29
C GLU A 180 -7.40 -12.21 -6.72
N ASP A 181 -8.34 -11.32 -7.02
CA ASP A 181 -8.88 -11.13 -8.38
C ASP A 181 -7.81 -10.61 -9.34
N LEU A 182 -7.05 -9.58 -8.91
CA LEU A 182 -5.94 -9.06 -9.70
C LEU A 182 -4.90 -10.15 -9.98
N LYS A 183 -4.64 -11.02 -9.01
CA LYS A 183 -3.69 -12.14 -9.14
C LYS A 183 -4.20 -13.23 -10.05
N LYS A 184 -5.50 -13.51 -10.05
CA LYS A 184 -6.16 -14.51 -10.85
C LYS A 184 -6.12 -14.19 -12.35
N ASP A 185 -6.37 -12.92 -12.69
CA ASP A 185 -6.33 -12.44 -14.09
C ASP A 185 -5.84 -10.98 -14.17
N THR A 186 -4.52 -10.82 -14.04
CA THR A 186 -3.87 -9.50 -14.09
C THR A 186 -4.20 -8.74 -15.38
N ARG A 187 -4.26 -9.45 -16.53
CA ARG A 187 -4.56 -8.83 -17.83
C ARG A 187 -5.96 -8.23 -17.86
N ALA A 188 -6.97 -8.99 -17.47
CA ALA A 188 -8.35 -8.51 -17.47
C ALA A 188 -8.56 -7.35 -16.50
N TRP A 189 -7.97 -7.42 -15.30
CA TRP A 189 -8.07 -6.34 -14.33
C TRP A 189 -7.30 -5.08 -14.75
N MET A 190 -6.14 -5.24 -15.37
CA MET A 190 -5.40 -4.11 -15.96
C MET A 190 -6.23 -3.35 -17.01
N LEU A 191 -6.99 -4.06 -17.86
CA LEU A 191 -7.91 -3.43 -18.82
C LEU A 191 -9.01 -2.64 -18.12
N LYS A 192 -9.65 -3.22 -17.10
CA LYS A 192 -10.69 -2.53 -16.31
C LYS A 192 -10.14 -1.29 -15.60
N ILE A 193 -8.93 -1.40 -15.03
CA ILE A 193 -8.25 -0.27 -14.39
C ILE A 193 -7.97 0.82 -15.44
N ALA A 194 -7.45 0.47 -16.61
CA ALA A 194 -7.16 1.44 -17.66
C ALA A 194 -8.42 2.18 -18.15
N ASP A 195 -9.56 1.47 -18.28
CA ASP A 195 -10.85 2.07 -18.63
C ASP A 195 -11.32 3.06 -17.55
N PHE A 196 -11.21 2.67 -16.29
CA PHE A 196 -11.54 3.54 -15.17
C PHE A 196 -10.65 4.80 -15.13
N LEU A 197 -9.35 4.66 -15.42
CA LEU A 197 -8.41 5.80 -15.43
C LEU A 197 -8.73 6.81 -16.54
N GLY A 198 -9.18 6.36 -17.71
CA GLY A 198 -9.61 7.21 -18.81
C GLY A 198 -9.75 6.44 -20.12
N GLU A 199 -10.64 6.93 -20.99
CA GLU A 199 -10.92 6.28 -22.29
C GLU A 199 -9.65 6.12 -23.14
N GLU A 200 -8.76 7.10 -23.14
CA GLU A 200 -7.49 7.06 -23.87
C GLU A 200 -6.58 5.92 -23.39
N TYR A 201 -6.51 5.67 -22.06
CA TYR A 201 -5.71 4.57 -21.51
C TYR A 201 -6.34 3.21 -21.84
N GLY A 202 -7.65 3.07 -21.68
CA GLY A 202 -8.37 1.85 -22.06
C GLY A 202 -8.21 1.51 -23.53
N ARG A 203 -8.32 2.51 -24.43
CA ARG A 203 -8.11 2.35 -25.87
C ARG A 203 -6.66 1.93 -26.17
N LYS A 204 -5.67 2.62 -25.59
CA LYS A 204 -4.25 2.33 -25.76
C LYS A 204 -3.93 0.88 -25.38
N ILE A 205 -4.38 0.42 -24.19
CA ILE A 205 -4.16 -0.95 -23.73
C ILE A 205 -4.83 -1.99 -24.65
N ARG A 206 -6.00 -1.70 -25.22
CA ARG A 206 -6.67 -2.64 -26.14
C ARG A 206 -6.00 -2.73 -27.51
N THR A 207 -5.41 -1.66 -27.99
CA THR A 207 -4.84 -1.59 -29.35
C THR A 207 -3.35 -1.87 -29.41
N ASP A 208 -2.63 -1.73 -28.30
CA ASP A 208 -1.18 -1.96 -28.21
C ASP A 208 -0.87 -3.26 -27.41
N GLN A 209 -0.91 -4.38 -28.11
CA GLN A 209 -0.62 -5.69 -27.54
C GLN A 209 0.80 -5.76 -26.93
N LYS A 210 1.78 -5.09 -27.57
CA LYS A 210 3.15 -5.05 -27.07
C LYS A 210 3.22 -4.32 -25.73
N LEU A 211 2.52 -3.20 -25.59
CA LEU A 211 2.45 -2.47 -24.31
C LEU A 211 1.85 -3.35 -23.21
N VAL A 212 0.80 -4.12 -23.52
CA VAL A 212 0.19 -5.05 -22.58
C VAL A 212 1.21 -6.09 -22.07
N GLU A 213 1.92 -6.74 -22.99
CA GLU A 213 2.95 -7.74 -22.65
C GLU A 213 4.09 -7.11 -21.83
N ASP A 214 4.52 -5.92 -22.20
CA ASP A 214 5.55 -5.17 -21.49
C ASP A 214 5.11 -4.83 -20.07
N ILE A 215 3.86 -4.37 -19.86
CA ILE A 215 3.32 -4.10 -18.51
C ILE A 215 3.26 -5.37 -17.68
N LEU A 216 2.71 -6.45 -18.23
CA LEU A 216 2.62 -7.73 -17.53
C LEU A 216 4.00 -8.25 -17.11
N LYS A 217 4.99 -8.13 -17.98
CA LYS A 217 6.38 -8.51 -17.67
C LYS A 217 6.97 -7.65 -16.57
N ARG A 218 6.85 -6.30 -16.68
CA ARG A 218 7.41 -5.35 -15.70
C ARG A 218 6.75 -5.45 -14.33
N THR A 219 5.49 -5.89 -14.29
CA THR A 219 4.71 -6.07 -13.05
C THR A 219 4.60 -7.53 -12.63
N SER A 220 5.37 -8.45 -13.25
CA SER A 220 5.50 -9.83 -12.78
C SER A 220 6.13 -9.88 -11.38
N PHE A 221 5.89 -10.97 -10.67
CA PHE A 221 6.43 -11.16 -9.31
C PHE A 221 7.98 -11.06 -9.31
N GLU A 222 8.63 -11.71 -10.27
CA GLU A 222 10.08 -11.77 -10.40
C GLU A 222 10.65 -10.38 -10.65
N THR A 223 10.13 -9.66 -11.67
CA THR A 223 10.61 -8.30 -12.00
C THR A 223 10.35 -7.32 -10.87
N MET A 224 9.19 -7.40 -10.21
CA MET A 224 8.87 -6.56 -9.07
C MET A 224 9.79 -6.83 -7.86
N LYS A 225 10.19 -8.09 -7.66
CA LYS A 225 11.13 -8.47 -6.61
C LYS A 225 12.52 -7.90 -6.89
N GLU A 226 13.02 -8.05 -8.10
CA GLU A 226 14.31 -7.48 -8.53
C GLU A 226 14.32 -5.95 -8.44
N MET A 227 13.28 -5.30 -8.91
CA MET A 227 13.13 -3.84 -8.82
C MET A 227 13.15 -3.36 -7.36
N ASN A 228 12.42 -4.02 -6.47
CA ASN A 228 12.40 -3.63 -5.06
C ASN A 228 13.75 -3.90 -4.36
N ALA A 229 14.48 -4.93 -4.75
CA ALA A 229 15.86 -5.15 -4.28
C ALA A 229 16.77 -4.00 -4.71
N ALA A 230 16.73 -3.62 -5.99
CA ALA A 230 17.50 -2.50 -6.50
C ALA A 230 17.16 -1.17 -5.79
N ILE A 231 15.86 -0.87 -5.58
CA ILE A 231 15.43 0.33 -4.83
C ILE A 231 15.97 0.30 -3.40
N ASN A 232 15.91 -0.87 -2.75
CA ASN A 232 16.38 -1.04 -1.38
C ASN A 232 17.90 -0.76 -1.25
N GLU A 233 18.68 -1.15 -2.24
CA GLU A 233 20.11 -0.86 -2.29
C GLU A 233 20.40 0.65 -2.40
N THR A 234 19.53 1.42 -3.06
CA THR A 234 19.73 2.88 -3.20
C THR A 234 19.41 3.68 -1.93
N LEU A 235 18.88 3.05 -0.87
CA LEU A 235 18.63 3.74 0.39
C LEU A 235 19.93 4.28 1.02
N VAL A 236 21.04 3.61 0.84
CA VAL A 236 22.33 4.07 1.36
C VAL A 236 22.82 5.35 0.67
N GLU A 237 22.43 5.57 -0.59
CA GLU A 237 22.77 6.80 -1.32
C GLU A 237 22.19 8.07 -0.66
N LEU A 238 21.15 7.91 0.18
CA LEU A 238 20.56 9.04 0.90
C LEU A 238 21.54 9.71 1.87
N GLU A 239 22.56 9.00 2.35
CA GLU A 239 23.57 9.55 3.25
C GLU A 239 24.48 10.58 2.53
N ASP A 240 24.73 10.34 1.23
CA ASP A 240 25.61 11.17 0.40
C ASP A 240 24.89 12.39 -0.22
N LEU A 241 23.57 12.44 -0.16
CA LEU A 241 22.79 13.55 -0.69
C LEU A 241 22.84 14.76 0.23
N SER A 242 22.81 15.96 -0.38
CA SER A 242 22.57 17.20 0.35
C SER A 242 21.18 17.21 0.98
N GLU A 243 20.98 18.01 2.02
CA GLU A 243 19.69 18.12 2.72
C GLU A 243 18.52 18.54 1.80
N ASP A 244 18.81 19.31 0.74
CA ASP A 244 17.81 19.77 -0.22
C ASP A 244 17.42 18.69 -1.24
N GLU A 245 18.31 17.74 -1.49
CA GLU A 245 18.06 16.61 -2.42
C GLU A 245 17.33 15.44 -1.75
N LYS A 246 17.41 15.32 -0.42
CA LYS A 246 16.72 14.24 0.31
C LYS A 246 15.21 14.43 0.26
N PRO A 247 14.43 13.37 -0.02
CA PRO A 247 12.97 13.41 0.09
C PRO A 247 12.54 13.86 1.49
N VAL A 248 11.68 14.86 1.57
CA VAL A 248 11.27 15.50 2.84
C VAL A 248 10.80 14.48 3.87
N GLY A 249 9.98 13.51 3.45
CA GLY A 249 9.47 12.48 4.34
C GLY A 249 10.56 11.59 4.93
N LEU A 250 11.54 11.16 4.13
CA LEU A 250 12.66 10.34 4.62
C LEU A 250 13.56 11.13 5.57
N LYS A 251 13.83 12.40 5.24
CA LYS A 251 14.59 13.31 6.10
C LYS A 251 13.92 13.52 7.46
N GLN A 252 12.60 13.72 7.47
CA GLN A 252 11.83 13.89 8.70
C GLN A 252 11.76 12.57 9.49
N SER A 253 11.53 11.44 8.83
CA SER A 253 11.56 10.13 9.47
C SER A 253 12.91 9.84 10.12
N ALA A 254 14.02 10.15 9.44
CA ALA A 254 15.37 9.97 9.98
C ALA A 254 15.63 10.77 11.25
N LYS A 255 15.06 11.97 11.38
CA LYS A 255 15.12 12.78 12.62
C LYS A 255 14.36 12.13 13.78
N ILE A 256 13.30 11.38 13.49
CA ILE A 256 12.43 10.78 14.51
C ILE A 256 12.96 9.42 14.97
N VAL A 257 13.24 8.53 14.02
CA VAL A 257 13.59 7.12 14.30
C VAL A 257 15.08 6.80 14.06
N GLY A 258 15.85 7.79 13.61
CA GLY A 258 17.28 7.66 13.33
C GLY A 258 17.58 7.24 11.88
N VAL A 259 18.75 7.66 11.39
CA VAL A 259 19.26 7.35 10.04
C VAL A 259 19.36 5.84 9.83
N GLY A 260 19.84 5.09 10.80
CA GLY A 260 19.96 3.63 10.72
C GLY A 260 18.63 2.89 10.53
N ALA A 261 17.49 3.54 10.86
CA ALA A 261 16.17 2.95 10.66
C ALA A 261 15.54 3.28 9.29
N THR A 262 16.02 4.32 8.61
CA THR A 262 15.42 4.86 7.38
C THR A 262 16.32 4.77 6.15
N HIS A 263 17.63 4.85 6.32
CA HIS A 263 18.61 4.87 5.21
C HIS A 263 19.34 3.54 5.02
N GLN A 264 19.06 2.55 5.88
CA GLN A 264 19.66 1.23 5.73
C GLN A 264 18.72 0.30 4.95
N PRO A 265 19.27 -0.57 4.09
CA PRO A 265 18.51 -1.57 3.37
C PRO A 265 17.70 -2.45 4.34
N MET A 266 16.50 -2.82 3.92
CA MET A 266 15.70 -3.80 4.64
C MET A 266 16.41 -5.15 4.70
N THR A 267 16.29 -5.84 5.82
CA THR A 267 17.01 -7.11 6.07
C THR A 267 16.52 -8.29 5.24
N ARG A 268 15.34 -8.18 4.63
CA ARG A 268 14.70 -9.23 3.83
C ARG A 268 13.91 -8.62 2.66
N ASP A 269 13.47 -9.49 1.73
CA ASP A 269 12.68 -9.10 0.58
C ASP A 269 11.35 -8.41 1.00
N PHE A 270 11.13 -7.20 0.51
CA PHE A 270 9.86 -6.49 0.66
C PHE A 270 8.72 -7.22 -0.08
N ILE A 271 9.01 -7.74 -1.29
CA ILE A 271 8.14 -8.63 -2.07
C ILE A 271 8.54 -10.07 -1.78
N ARG A 272 7.76 -10.75 -0.92
CA ARG A 272 8.17 -12.03 -0.33
C ARG A 272 7.78 -13.26 -1.15
N LYS A 273 6.48 -13.49 -1.36
CA LYS A 273 5.95 -14.70 -2.03
C LYS A 273 4.93 -14.40 -3.14
N GLY A 274 4.15 -13.33 -3.01
CA GLY A 274 3.10 -13.00 -3.98
C GLY A 274 2.02 -14.08 -4.14
N ALA A 275 1.79 -14.91 -3.12
CA ALA A 275 0.88 -16.05 -3.14
C ALA A 275 -0.39 -15.78 -2.35
N VAL A 276 -1.48 -16.43 -2.74
CA VAL A 276 -2.75 -16.52 -2.00
C VAL A 276 -2.74 -17.83 -1.19
N GLY A 277 -3.21 -17.77 0.06
CA GLY A 277 -3.32 -18.95 0.94
C GLY A 277 -2.06 -19.27 1.75
N ASP A 278 -1.04 -18.40 1.76
CA ASP A 278 0.18 -18.62 2.57
C ASP A 278 -0.09 -18.60 4.08
N TRP A 279 -1.21 -18.02 4.52
CA TRP A 279 -1.64 -18.02 5.91
C TRP A 279 -1.70 -19.42 6.54
N LYS A 280 -1.98 -20.46 5.75
CA LYS A 280 -2.04 -21.87 6.19
C LYS A 280 -0.72 -22.37 6.80
N ASN A 281 0.40 -21.71 6.48
CA ASN A 281 1.73 -22.05 7.00
C ASN A 281 2.06 -21.35 8.33
N TYR A 282 1.18 -20.47 8.82
CA TYR A 282 1.43 -19.62 9.99
C TYR A 282 0.39 -19.77 11.08
N PHE A 283 -0.88 -19.82 10.70
CA PHE A 283 -1.99 -19.81 11.66
C PHE A 283 -2.16 -21.15 12.38
N SER A 284 -2.22 -21.11 13.69
CA SER A 284 -2.75 -22.21 14.50
C SER A 284 -4.27 -22.30 14.38
N ALA A 285 -4.84 -23.44 14.78
CA ALA A 285 -6.30 -23.62 14.81
C ALA A 285 -7.00 -22.58 15.71
N ASP A 286 -6.38 -22.23 16.83
CA ASP A 286 -6.90 -21.19 17.75
C ASP A 286 -6.88 -19.80 17.08
N GLN A 287 -5.80 -19.44 16.42
CA GLN A 287 -5.71 -18.15 15.71
C GLN A 287 -6.72 -18.06 14.58
N VAL A 288 -6.95 -19.15 13.84
CA VAL A 288 -8.02 -19.21 12.82
C VAL A 288 -9.37 -18.92 13.44
N LYS A 289 -9.70 -19.58 14.57
CA LYS A 289 -10.94 -19.38 15.30
C LYS A 289 -11.08 -17.92 15.76
N ARG A 290 -10.07 -17.37 16.42
CA ARG A 290 -10.07 -15.98 16.93
C ARG A 290 -10.22 -14.94 15.82
N LEU A 291 -9.56 -15.13 14.67
CA LEU A 291 -9.71 -14.22 13.55
C LEU A 291 -11.11 -14.34 12.92
N LYS A 292 -11.67 -15.56 12.85
CA LYS A 292 -13.04 -15.76 12.37
C LYS A 292 -14.07 -15.04 13.27
N GLU A 293 -13.94 -15.18 14.57
CA GLU A 293 -14.78 -14.46 15.54
C GLU A 293 -14.65 -12.92 15.38
N ARG A 294 -13.43 -12.44 15.15
CA ARG A 294 -13.17 -11.01 14.86
C ARG A 294 -13.83 -10.56 13.57
N ILE A 295 -13.74 -11.36 12.49
CA ILE A 295 -14.41 -11.10 11.21
C ILE A 295 -15.92 -10.99 11.44
N GLU A 296 -16.55 -11.99 12.05
CA GLU A 296 -17.98 -12.01 12.32
C GLU A 296 -18.45 -10.79 13.13
N LEU A 297 -17.66 -10.38 14.13
CA LEU A 297 -17.94 -9.20 14.94
C LEU A 297 -17.87 -7.91 14.13
N LYS A 298 -16.77 -7.72 13.37
CA LYS A 298 -16.46 -6.46 12.68
C LYS A 298 -17.28 -6.27 11.41
N THR A 299 -17.63 -7.36 10.72
CA THR A 299 -18.34 -7.30 9.44
C THR A 299 -19.85 -7.57 9.57
N ARG A 300 -20.36 -7.57 10.82
CA ARG A 300 -21.78 -7.80 11.09
C ARG A 300 -22.66 -6.83 10.32
N GLY A 301 -23.55 -7.36 9.49
CA GLY A 301 -24.46 -6.56 8.66
C GLY A 301 -23.87 -6.10 7.32
N SER A 302 -22.65 -6.53 6.98
CA SER A 302 -22.02 -6.27 5.70
C SER A 302 -21.76 -7.58 4.95
N ASP A 303 -21.88 -7.53 3.64
CA ASP A 303 -21.55 -8.62 2.70
C ASP A 303 -20.07 -8.58 2.24
N VAL A 304 -19.22 -7.79 2.88
CA VAL A 304 -17.81 -7.58 2.47
C VAL A 304 -17.01 -8.88 2.39
N MET A 305 -17.33 -9.89 3.21
CA MET A 305 -16.62 -11.17 3.19
C MET A 305 -16.96 -12.02 1.97
N ASP A 306 -18.04 -11.74 1.23
CA ASP A 306 -18.37 -12.39 -0.03
C ASP A 306 -17.32 -12.14 -1.12
N LEU A 307 -16.47 -11.10 -0.96
CA LEU A 307 -15.31 -10.86 -1.82
C LEU A 307 -14.38 -12.06 -1.93
N TRP A 308 -14.35 -12.93 -0.92
CA TRP A 308 -13.43 -14.07 -0.83
C TRP A 308 -14.13 -15.44 -0.73
N LYS A 309 -15.42 -15.53 -1.03
CA LYS A 309 -16.18 -16.79 -0.94
C LYS A 309 -15.60 -17.93 -1.79
N ASP A 310 -14.95 -17.59 -2.93
CA ASP A 310 -14.44 -18.57 -3.90
C ASP A 310 -13.01 -19.04 -3.59
N ILE A 311 -12.34 -18.50 -2.55
CA ILE A 311 -10.96 -18.89 -2.22
C ILE A 311 -10.84 -19.79 -0.98
N GLY A 312 -11.97 -20.22 -0.41
CA GLY A 312 -12.00 -21.19 0.68
C GLY A 312 -11.34 -20.68 1.97
N LEU A 313 -11.69 -19.48 2.43
CA LEU A 313 -11.34 -19.00 3.77
C LEU A 313 -12.07 -19.82 4.84
N PRO A 314 -11.50 -19.92 6.07
CA PRO A 314 -12.12 -20.66 7.19
C PRO A 314 -13.50 -20.15 7.57
#